data_24d1f3d1bb5dab6968d074f0758293c7
#
_entry.id   24d1f3d1bb5dab6968d074f0758293c7
#
_cell.length_a   1.000
_cell.length_b   1.000
_cell.length_c   1.000
_cell.angle_alpha   90.00
_cell.angle_beta   90.00
_cell.angle_gamma   90.00
#
_symmetry.space_group_name_H-M   'P 1'
#
loop_
_entity.id
_entity.type
_entity.pdbx_description
1 polymer ?
#
loop_
_entity_poly.entity_id
_entity_poly.type
_entity_poly.pdbx_seq_one_letter_code
_entity_poly.pdbx_strand_id
1 'polypeptide(L)'
;MVDSARGSASLPGGFLPSAAPRPIDARTAAATFLGAWLAAQIVASLIVVAIADRSTDPSFGVTALALVGAWTTYLVGMWLASQRAGSGSMVADYGLRFRLIDVVGLGIGVLCSLVLIRIVYLPLEALWPATFSEAKLNENAQDL
;
A
#
# COMPACT_ATOMS: atom_id res chain seq x y z
N MET A 1 68.98 -11.79 31.07
CA MET A 1 68.34 -10.49 30.94
C MET A 1 67.97 -10.39 29.48
N VAL A 2 66.77 -10.83 29.16
CA VAL A 2 66.27 -10.88 27.76
C VAL A 2 65.06 -10.00 27.72
N ASP A 3 65.26 -8.87 27.05
CA ASP A 3 64.27 -7.79 26.88
C ASP A 3 63.29 -8.19 25.74
N SER A 4 62.09 -8.57 26.12
CA SER A 4 61.02 -8.90 25.13
C SER A 4 60.27 -7.65 24.76
N ALA A 5 60.76 -6.95 23.76
CA ALA A 5 60.02 -5.90 23.09
C ALA A 5 58.87 -6.51 22.29
N ARG A 6 57.69 -6.60 22.89
CA ARG A 6 56.44 -6.86 22.18
C ARG A 6 56.04 -5.60 21.39
N GLY A 7 56.39 -5.57 20.14
CA GLY A 7 55.84 -4.64 19.19
C GLY A 7 54.34 -4.89 19.03
N SER A 8 53.52 -4.04 19.62
CA SER A 8 52.09 -3.95 19.34
C SER A 8 51.94 -3.43 17.93
N ALA A 9 51.80 -4.33 16.97
CA ALA A 9 51.35 -4.00 15.63
C ALA A 9 49.90 -3.49 15.73
N SER A 10 49.75 -2.16 15.71
CA SER A 10 48.46 -1.52 15.48
C SER A 10 48.00 -1.89 14.09
N LEU A 11 46.97 -2.70 13.99
CA LEU A 11 46.28 -2.99 12.73
C LEU A 11 45.74 -1.69 12.14
N PRO A 12 46.18 -1.30 10.93
CA PRO A 12 45.69 -0.12 10.30
C PRO A 12 44.25 -0.40 9.77
N GLY A 13 43.32 0.42 10.15
CA GLY A 13 42.00 0.45 9.58
C GLY A 13 41.04 -0.55 10.23
N GLY A 14 40.54 -0.18 11.41
CA GLY A 14 39.34 -0.81 11.93
C GLY A 14 38.19 -0.61 10.92
N PHE A 15 37.93 -1.65 10.14
CA PHE A 15 36.62 -1.78 9.49
C PHE A 15 35.62 -1.88 10.63
N LEU A 16 35.04 -0.70 10.98
CA LEU A 16 33.83 -0.69 11.79
C LEU A 16 32.83 -1.51 10.99
N PRO A 17 32.29 -2.60 11.56
CA PRO A 17 31.27 -3.36 10.87
C PRO A 17 30.17 -2.37 10.49
N SER A 18 29.94 -2.22 9.19
CA SER A 18 28.83 -1.41 8.68
C SER A 18 27.58 -1.87 9.43
N ALA A 19 26.99 -0.96 10.19
CA ALA A 19 25.82 -1.30 10.98
C ALA A 19 24.81 -1.98 10.06
N ALA A 20 24.44 -3.21 10.37
CA ALA A 20 23.49 -3.96 9.57
C ALA A 20 22.24 -3.10 9.37
N PRO A 21 21.73 -2.99 8.13
CA PRO A 21 20.55 -2.17 7.86
C PRO A 21 19.43 -2.60 8.80
N ARG A 22 18.96 -1.68 9.63
CA ARG A 22 17.89 -1.95 10.57
C ARG A 22 16.56 -1.92 9.80
N PRO A 23 15.70 -2.93 9.97
CA PRO A 23 14.35 -2.88 9.41
C PRO A 23 13.61 -1.68 10.00
N ILE A 24 12.67 -1.12 9.21
CA ILE A 24 11.80 -0.04 9.64
C ILE A 24 11.00 -0.47 10.89
N ASP A 25 10.88 0.38 11.89
CA ASP A 25 10.08 0.08 13.07
C ASP A 25 8.59 0.08 12.75
N ALA A 26 7.79 -0.68 13.50
CA ALA A 26 6.37 -0.87 13.21
C ALA A 26 5.54 0.42 13.20
N ARG A 27 5.90 1.40 14.05
CA ARG A 27 5.20 2.69 14.11
C ARG A 27 5.48 3.52 12.86
N THR A 28 6.74 3.60 12.47
CA THR A 28 7.16 4.30 11.26
C THR A 28 6.57 3.62 10.01
N ALA A 29 6.57 2.28 9.97
CA ALA A 29 5.93 1.53 8.88
C ALA A 29 4.43 1.82 8.77
N ALA A 30 3.71 1.82 9.89
CA ALA A 30 2.29 2.13 9.92
C ALA A 30 2.01 3.59 9.52
N ALA A 31 2.78 4.54 10.05
CA ALA A 31 2.63 5.95 9.71
C ALA A 31 2.89 6.23 8.22
N THR A 32 3.95 5.64 7.66
CA THR A 32 4.28 5.78 6.23
C THR A 32 3.26 5.10 5.33
N PHE A 33 2.74 3.94 5.74
CA PHE A 33 1.65 3.27 5.04
C PHE A 33 0.39 4.15 4.97
N LEU A 34 -0.06 4.66 6.11
CA LEU A 34 -1.23 5.55 6.16
C LEU A 34 -1.01 6.86 5.39
N GLY A 35 0.17 7.47 5.53
CA GLY A 35 0.53 8.68 4.80
C GLY A 35 0.55 8.45 3.28
N ALA A 36 1.14 7.37 2.82
CA ALA A 36 1.17 7.00 1.40
C ALA A 36 -0.24 6.69 0.88
N TRP A 37 -1.08 6.02 1.68
CA TRP A 37 -2.47 5.76 1.34
C TRP A 37 -3.28 7.05 1.20
N LEU A 38 -3.18 7.98 2.15
CA LEU A 38 -3.85 9.29 2.08
C LEU A 38 -3.38 10.09 0.86
N ALA A 39 -2.07 10.13 0.59
CA ALA A 39 -1.53 10.79 -0.59
C ALA A 39 -2.07 10.18 -1.88
N ALA A 40 -2.19 8.85 -1.95
CA ALA A 40 -2.78 8.14 -3.09
C ALA A 40 -4.24 8.53 -3.32
N GLN A 41 -5.06 8.68 -2.26
CA GLN A 41 -6.45 9.14 -2.36
C GLN A 41 -6.54 10.57 -2.89
N ILE A 42 -5.65 11.45 -2.41
CA ILE A 42 -5.59 12.84 -2.91
C ILE A 42 -5.24 12.86 -4.40
N VAL A 43 -4.24 12.10 -4.84
CA VAL A 43 -3.84 12.03 -6.26
C VAL A 43 -4.98 11.48 -7.12
N ALA A 44 -5.64 10.40 -6.70
CA ALA A 44 -6.79 9.86 -7.42
C ALA A 44 -7.90 10.89 -7.56
N SER A 45 -8.26 11.56 -6.48
CA SER A 45 -9.29 12.61 -6.48
C SER A 45 -8.93 13.78 -7.39
N LEU A 46 -7.65 14.22 -7.38
CA LEU A 46 -7.17 15.29 -8.26
C LEU A 46 -7.25 14.89 -9.74
N ILE A 47 -6.92 13.64 -10.09
CA ILE A 47 -7.03 13.14 -11.46
C ILE A 47 -8.50 13.17 -11.91
N VAL A 48 -9.41 12.68 -11.09
CA VAL A 48 -10.83 12.69 -11.40
C VAL A 48 -11.32 14.12 -11.59
N VAL A 49 -11.06 15.03 -10.64
CA VAL A 49 -11.49 16.43 -10.71
C VAL A 49 -10.90 17.18 -11.90
N ALA A 50 -9.64 16.86 -12.29
CA ALA A 50 -8.96 17.55 -13.38
C ALA A 50 -9.42 17.10 -14.78
N ILE A 51 -9.87 15.84 -14.92
CA ILE A 51 -10.13 15.22 -16.22
C ILE A 51 -11.62 14.95 -16.43
N ALA A 52 -12.36 14.59 -15.37
CA ALA A 52 -13.80 14.37 -15.50
C ALA A 52 -14.54 15.69 -15.73
N ASP A 53 -15.41 15.73 -16.72
CA ASP A 53 -16.32 16.83 -16.89
C ASP A 53 -17.28 16.89 -15.70
N ARG A 54 -17.49 18.07 -15.13
CA ARG A 54 -18.29 18.26 -13.90
C ARG A 54 -19.77 17.85 -14.04
N SER A 55 -20.22 17.58 -15.26
CA SER A 55 -21.61 17.25 -15.58
C SER A 55 -21.87 15.75 -15.76
N THR A 56 -20.84 14.91 -15.78
CA THR A 56 -20.96 13.48 -16.06
C THR A 56 -20.16 12.64 -15.08
N ASP A 57 -20.62 11.43 -14.81
CA ASP A 57 -19.85 10.43 -14.06
C ASP A 57 -18.50 10.15 -14.75
N PRO A 58 -17.43 9.93 -13.99
CA PRO A 58 -16.12 9.73 -14.57
C PRO A 58 -16.11 8.47 -15.44
N SER A 59 -15.68 8.61 -16.69
CA SER A 59 -15.56 7.48 -17.60
C SER A 59 -14.63 6.39 -17.05
N PHE A 60 -14.80 5.16 -17.52
CA PHE A 60 -13.93 4.05 -17.15
C PHE A 60 -12.43 4.38 -17.31
N GLY A 61 -12.06 5.11 -18.36
CA GLY A 61 -10.69 5.53 -18.62
C GLY A 61 -10.14 6.47 -17.53
N VAL A 62 -10.94 7.44 -17.08
CA VAL A 62 -10.58 8.37 -16.00
C VAL A 62 -10.43 7.62 -14.68
N THR A 63 -11.37 6.72 -14.38
CA THR A 63 -11.31 5.88 -13.17
C THR A 63 -10.08 4.97 -13.17
N ALA A 64 -9.77 4.33 -14.29
CA ALA A 64 -8.59 3.50 -14.44
C ALA A 64 -7.30 4.32 -14.27
N LEU A 65 -7.22 5.52 -14.85
CA LEU A 65 -6.08 6.42 -14.70
C LEU A 65 -5.91 6.88 -13.25
N ALA A 66 -7.00 7.23 -12.57
CA ALA A 66 -6.99 7.60 -11.16
C ALA A 66 -6.48 6.45 -10.28
N LEU A 67 -6.91 5.22 -10.56
CA LEU A 67 -6.44 4.02 -9.86
C LEU A 67 -4.94 3.78 -10.08
N VAL A 68 -4.45 3.88 -11.31
CA VAL A 68 -3.01 3.75 -11.63
C VAL A 68 -2.22 4.85 -10.92
N GLY A 69 -2.69 6.09 -10.92
CA GLY A 69 -2.07 7.21 -10.21
C GLY A 69 -2.01 6.97 -8.69
N ALA A 70 -3.10 6.49 -8.10
CA ALA A 70 -3.16 6.14 -6.68
C ALA A 70 -2.15 5.04 -6.32
N TRP A 71 -2.13 3.94 -7.06
CA TRP A 71 -1.20 2.83 -6.82
C TRP A 71 0.25 3.25 -7.00
N THR A 72 0.56 4.03 -8.02
CA THR A 72 1.91 4.57 -8.25
C THR A 72 2.35 5.43 -7.07
N THR A 73 1.51 6.37 -6.63
CA THR A 73 1.80 7.24 -5.49
C THR A 73 2.02 6.44 -4.22
N TYR A 74 1.18 5.44 -3.96
CA TYR A 74 1.29 4.55 -2.81
C TYR A 74 2.62 3.78 -2.80
N LEU A 75 2.98 3.14 -3.91
CA LEU A 75 4.21 2.36 -4.03
C LEU A 75 5.46 3.24 -3.94
N VAL A 76 5.44 4.43 -4.56
CA VAL A 76 6.54 5.41 -4.46
C VAL A 76 6.69 5.90 -3.02
N GLY A 77 5.60 6.19 -2.32
CA GLY A 77 5.62 6.58 -0.92
C GLY A 77 6.27 5.53 -0.02
N MET A 78 5.88 4.27 -0.17
CA MET A 78 6.46 3.15 0.56
C MET A 78 7.95 2.94 0.21
N TRP A 79 8.31 3.06 -1.07
CA TRP A 79 9.69 2.94 -1.51
C TRP A 79 10.57 4.04 -0.91
N LEU A 80 10.13 5.30 -0.95
CA LEU A 80 10.85 6.43 -0.35
C LEU A 80 11.02 6.26 1.18
N ALA A 81 10.01 5.76 1.85
CA ALA A 81 10.08 5.49 3.28
C ALA A 81 11.11 4.40 3.59
N SER A 82 11.14 3.31 2.82
CA SER A 82 12.15 2.26 2.93
C SER A 82 13.56 2.79 2.71
N GLN A 83 13.77 3.67 1.72
CA GLN A 83 15.07 4.28 1.43
C GLN A 83 15.56 5.22 2.54
N ARG A 84 14.65 5.95 3.20
CA ARG A 84 15.02 6.98 4.18
C ARG A 84 15.04 6.49 5.62
N ALA A 85 14.14 5.61 5.99
CA ALA A 85 13.91 5.18 7.37
C ALA A 85 14.08 3.68 7.59
N GLY A 86 14.26 2.89 6.53
CA GLY A 86 14.36 1.44 6.57
C GLY A 86 15.71 0.90 6.11
N SER A 87 15.70 -0.36 5.69
CA SER A 87 16.88 -1.08 5.19
C SER A 87 17.24 -0.70 3.74
N GLY A 88 16.45 0.11 3.06
CA GLY A 88 16.55 0.39 1.62
C GLY A 88 15.93 -0.71 0.74
N SER A 89 15.37 -1.75 1.35
CA SER A 89 14.68 -2.83 0.64
C SER A 89 13.22 -2.87 1.04
N MET A 90 12.34 -2.35 0.20
CA MET A 90 10.89 -2.35 0.40
C MET A 90 10.34 -3.74 0.73
N VAL A 91 10.90 -4.80 0.09
CA VAL A 91 10.51 -6.19 0.33
C VAL A 91 10.85 -6.64 1.75
N ALA A 92 12.02 -6.24 2.26
CA ALA A 92 12.48 -6.60 3.61
C ALA A 92 11.74 -5.78 4.68
N ASP A 93 11.55 -4.48 4.42
CA ASP A 93 10.98 -3.54 5.39
C ASP A 93 9.47 -3.76 5.61
N TYR A 94 8.73 -4.08 4.54
CA TYR A 94 7.28 -4.31 4.60
C TYR A 94 6.91 -5.80 4.53
N GLY A 95 7.89 -6.70 4.54
CA GLY A 95 7.64 -8.15 4.54
C GLY A 95 6.98 -8.67 3.27
N LEU A 96 7.15 -7.98 2.13
CA LEU A 96 6.52 -8.33 0.84
C LEU A 96 7.14 -9.60 0.22
N ARG A 97 7.29 -10.65 1.01
CA ARG A 97 7.75 -11.96 0.52
C ARG A 97 6.55 -12.77 0.06
N PHE A 98 6.38 -12.87 -1.22
CA PHE A 98 5.31 -13.68 -1.81
C PHE A 98 5.56 -15.16 -1.51
N ARG A 99 4.62 -15.80 -0.85
CA ARG A 99 4.58 -17.25 -0.61
C ARG A 99 3.33 -17.82 -1.26
N LEU A 100 3.36 -19.09 -1.64
CA LEU A 100 2.18 -19.77 -2.21
C LEU A 100 0.94 -19.69 -1.28
N ILE A 101 1.16 -19.64 0.04
CA ILE A 101 0.10 -19.45 1.03
C ILE A 101 -0.62 -18.10 0.88
N ASP A 102 0.07 -17.08 0.35
CA ASP A 102 -0.52 -15.74 0.16
C ASP A 102 -1.58 -15.75 -0.94
N VAL A 103 -1.43 -16.64 -1.94
CA VAL A 103 -2.45 -16.86 -2.98
C VAL A 103 -3.72 -17.45 -2.39
N VAL A 104 -3.57 -18.39 -1.44
CA VAL A 104 -4.71 -18.96 -0.70
C VAL A 104 -5.35 -17.87 0.16
N GLY A 105 -4.55 -17.07 0.85
CA GLY A 105 -5.01 -15.90 1.62
C GLY A 105 -5.79 -14.91 0.77
N LEU A 106 -5.28 -14.60 -0.44
CA LEU A 106 -5.97 -13.74 -1.40
C LEU A 106 -7.33 -14.33 -1.81
N GLY A 107 -7.37 -15.63 -2.14
CA GLY A 107 -8.61 -16.33 -2.49
C GLY A 107 -9.64 -16.28 -1.36
N ILE A 108 -9.22 -16.56 -0.12
CA ILE A 108 -10.07 -16.46 1.07
C ILE A 108 -10.53 -15.00 1.28
N GLY A 109 -9.64 -14.02 1.11
CA GLY A 109 -9.97 -12.60 1.22
C GLY A 109 -11.04 -12.16 0.24
N VAL A 110 -10.93 -12.57 -1.03
CA VAL A 110 -11.95 -12.31 -2.05
C VAL A 110 -13.28 -12.97 -1.68
N LEU A 111 -13.26 -14.23 -1.27
CA LEU A 111 -14.47 -14.94 -0.85
C LEU A 111 -15.14 -14.27 0.36
N CYS A 112 -14.35 -13.91 1.38
CA CYS A 112 -14.85 -13.18 2.55
C CYS A 112 -15.43 -11.81 2.15
N SER A 113 -14.81 -11.08 1.22
CA SER A 113 -15.32 -9.81 0.73
C SER A 113 -16.68 -9.97 0.04
N LEU A 114 -16.83 -10.97 -0.82
CA LEU A 114 -18.11 -11.26 -1.48
C LEU A 114 -19.22 -11.62 -0.50
N VAL A 115 -18.88 -12.43 0.51
CA VAL A 115 -19.83 -12.81 1.58
C VAL A 115 -20.19 -11.59 2.43
N LEU A 116 -19.19 -10.77 2.81
CA LEU A 116 -19.42 -9.56 3.61
C LEU A 116 -20.29 -8.55 2.87
N ILE A 117 -20.02 -8.33 1.57
CA ILE A 117 -20.84 -7.47 0.73
C ILE A 117 -22.30 -7.94 0.75
N ARG A 118 -22.54 -9.24 0.57
CA ARG A 118 -23.90 -9.81 0.64
C ARG A 118 -24.56 -9.61 2.02
N ILE A 119 -23.83 -9.88 3.09
CA ILE A 119 -24.34 -9.75 4.48
C ILE A 119 -24.69 -8.29 4.79
N VAL A 120 -23.92 -7.34 4.29
CA VAL A 120 -24.18 -5.90 4.51
C VAL A 120 -25.28 -5.40 3.58
N TYR A 121 -25.27 -5.84 2.31
CA TYR A 121 -26.17 -5.33 1.29
C TYR A 121 -27.61 -5.76 1.49
N LEU A 122 -27.83 -7.06 1.86
CA LEU A 122 -29.18 -7.60 2.10
C LEU A 122 -29.99 -6.81 3.16
N PRO A 123 -29.45 -6.52 4.36
CA PRO A 123 -30.19 -5.73 5.34
C PRO A 123 -30.33 -4.26 4.93
N LEU A 124 -29.36 -3.68 4.20
CA LEU A 124 -29.46 -2.33 3.68
C LEU A 124 -30.58 -2.22 2.65
N GLU A 125 -30.70 -3.18 1.74
CA GLU A 125 -31.79 -3.25 0.77
C GLU A 125 -33.16 -3.41 1.45
N ALA A 126 -33.22 -4.22 2.52
CA ALA A 126 -34.45 -4.41 3.29
C ALA A 126 -34.85 -3.14 4.07
N LEU A 127 -33.88 -2.37 4.57
CA LEU A 127 -34.14 -1.15 5.37
C LEU A 127 -34.37 0.08 4.51
N TRP A 128 -33.70 0.18 3.36
CA TRP A 128 -33.80 1.32 2.43
C TRP A 128 -33.94 0.88 0.97
N PRO A 129 -35.07 0.22 0.60
CA PRO A 129 -35.26 -0.31 -0.74
C PRO A 129 -35.25 0.77 -1.83
N ALA A 130 -35.63 2.01 -1.49
CA ALA A 130 -35.61 3.14 -2.43
C ALA A 130 -34.20 3.56 -2.89
N THR A 131 -33.17 3.21 -2.14
CA THR A 131 -31.78 3.62 -2.42
C THR A 131 -30.93 2.45 -2.90
N PHE A 132 -31.19 1.25 -2.39
CA PHE A 132 -30.35 0.05 -2.60
C PHE A 132 -31.04 -1.05 -3.40
N SER A 133 -32.19 -0.78 -4.10
CA SER A 133 -32.84 -1.80 -4.92
C SER A 133 -31.99 -2.15 -6.16
N GLU A 134 -31.94 -3.44 -6.50
CA GLU A 134 -31.24 -3.91 -7.72
C GLU A 134 -31.76 -3.23 -9.00
N ALA A 135 -33.05 -2.86 -9.03
CA ALA A 135 -33.63 -2.13 -10.14
C ALA A 135 -32.98 -0.76 -10.36
N LYS A 136 -32.71 -0.03 -9.26
CA LYS A 136 -32.06 1.29 -9.34
C LYS A 136 -30.56 1.19 -9.68
N LEU A 137 -29.90 0.13 -9.21
CA LEU A 137 -28.50 -0.14 -9.55
C LEU A 137 -28.35 -0.49 -11.03
N ASN A 138 -29.28 -1.27 -11.58
CA ASN A 138 -29.30 -1.60 -13.00
C ASN A 138 -29.67 -0.39 -13.87
N GLU A 139 -30.58 0.48 -13.42
CA GLU A 139 -30.92 1.73 -14.08
C GLU A 139 -29.68 2.64 -14.16
N ASN A 140 -29.00 2.87 -13.04
CA ASN A 140 -27.77 3.65 -13.01
C ASN A 140 -26.62 3.02 -13.82
N ALA A 141 -26.57 1.69 -13.95
CA ALA A 141 -25.58 1.01 -14.76
C ALA A 141 -25.87 1.05 -16.27
N GLN A 142 -27.13 1.29 -16.67
CA GLN A 142 -27.52 1.43 -18.07
C GLN A 142 -27.38 2.87 -18.58
N ASP A 143 -27.33 3.85 -17.67
CA ASP A 143 -27.12 5.26 -17.98
C ASP A 143 -25.63 5.63 -18.11
N LEU A 144 -24.70 4.64 -17.96
CA LEU A 144 -23.24 4.75 -18.13
C LEU A 144 -22.80 4.29 -19.52
#